data_95dfd5fafdb02c7ef3427d67ad4085a9
#
_entry.id   95dfd5fafdb02c7ef3427d67ad4085a9
#
_cell.length_a   1.000
_cell.length_b   1.000
_cell.length_c   1.000
_cell.angle_alpha   90.00
_cell.angle_beta   90.00
_cell.angle_gamma   90.00
#
_symmetry.space_group_name_H-M   'P 1'
#
loop_
_entity.id
_entity.type
_entity.pdbx_description
1 polymer ?
#
loop_
_entity_poly.entity_id
_entity_poly.type
_entity_poly.pdbx_seq_one_letter_code
_entity_poly.pdbx_strand_id
1 'polypeptide(L)'
;RGISVILDGVFSHTGADSIYFNKFGRYNTPGAYQSENSPYYSWYHFWGNKEYESWWGIDTLPNVDENNPSYTKYICGDDGVLDYWMSLGAAGYRLDVADELPDEFLDNLRTCVKKYDEEKIVIGEVWEDASNKEAYGVKRRYLLGDQLDSVMNYPFREAIIAYMKGEAATTFRDRIMVILENYP
;
A
#
# COMPACT_ATOMS: atom_id res chain seq x y z
N ARG A 1 -6.42 23.40 -13.33
CA ARG A 1 -6.23 24.31 -12.18
C ARG A 1 -4.82 24.24 -11.59
N GLY A 2 -3.90 23.47 -12.19
CA GLY A 2 -2.52 23.31 -11.70
C GLY A 2 -2.38 22.57 -10.37
N ILE A 3 -3.36 21.71 -10.03
CA ILE A 3 -3.33 20.85 -8.84
C ILE A 3 -3.09 19.42 -9.31
N SER A 4 -2.03 18.80 -8.80
CA SER A 4 -1.74 17.38 -9.01
C SER A 4 -2.55 16.53 -8.03
N VAL A 5 -3.09 15.41 -8.50
CA VAL A 5 -3.87 14.47 -7.68
C VAL A 5 -3.06 13.19 -7.52
N ILE A 6 -2.76 12.83 -6.27
CA ILE A 6 -2.17 11.55 -5.88
C ILE A 6 -3.31 10.69 -5.33
N LEU A 7 -3.43 9.48 -5.80
CA LEU A 7 -4.48 8.54 -5.40
C LEU A 7 -4.03 7.69 -4.23
N ASP A 8 -4.98 7.30 -3.37
CA ASP A 8 -4.73 6.33 -2.31
C ASP A 8 -4.85 4.91 -2.88
N GLY A 9 -3.77 4.14 -2.80
CA GLY A 9 -3.66 2.78 -3.26
C GLY A 9 -3.72 1.81 -2.09
N VAL A 10 -4.90 1.22 -1.85
CA VAL A 10 -5.10 0.17 -0.85
C VAL A 10 -5.06 -1.17 -1.56
N PHE A 11 -3.92 -1.86 -1.50
CA PHE A 11 -3.68 -3.07 -2.29
C PHE A 11 -3.43 -4.32 -1.44
N SER A 12 -3.28 -4.21 -0.12
CA SER A 12 -3.11 -5.34 0.80
C SER A 12 -4.40 -6.06 1.14
N HIS A 13 -5.54 -5.40 0.96
CA HIS A 13 -6.86 -5.96 1.28
C HIS A 13 -7.95 -5.35 0.41
N THR A 14 -9.12 -5.96 0.44
CA THR A 14 -10.34 -5.41 -0.18
C THR A 14 -11.44 -5.26 0.88
N GLY A 15 -12.53 -4.57 0.53
CA GLY A 15 -13.72 -4.61 1.35
C GLY A 15 -14.41 -5.98 1.25
N ALA A 16 -14.89 -6.52 2.38
CA ALA A 16 -15.68 -7.76 2.37
C ALA A 16 -16.97 -7.63 1.55
N ASP A 17 -17.43 -6.42 1.31
CA ASP A 17 -18.58 -6.11 0.46
C ASP A 17 -18.22 -5.78 -0.99
N SER A 18 -16.94 -5.84 -1.35
CA SER A 18 -16.48 -5.64 -2.73
C SER A 18 -17.04 -6.70 -3.68
N ILE A 19 -17.09 -6.42 -4.98
CA ILE A 19 -17.48 -7.41 -6.00
C ILE A 19 -16.54 -8.62 -6.02
N TYR A 20 -15.28 -8.45 -5.64
CA TYR A 20 -14.26 -9.50 -5.64
C TYR A 20 -14.50 -10.52 -4.53
N PHE A 21 -14.82 -10.06 -3.32
CA PHE A 21 -15.08 -10.93 -2.17
C PHE A 21 -16.55 -11.27 -2.00
N ASN A 22 -17.44 -10.29 -2.09
CA ASN A 22 -18.91 -10.39 -2.07
C ASN A 22 -19.47 -11.20 -0.87
N LYS A 23 -18.93 -10.96 0.34
CA LYS A 23 -19.36 -11.68 1.56
C LYS A 23 -20.87 -11.61 1.79
N PHE A 24 -21.47 -10.47 1.49
CA PHE A 24 -22.88 -10.17 1.79
C PHE A 24 -23.83 -10.43 0.61
N GLY A 25 -23.36 -10.98 -0.50
CA GLY A 25 -24.21 -11.34 -1.64
C GLY A 25 -24.84 -10.13 -2.34
N ARG A 26 -24.16 -8.99 -2.37
CA ARG A 26 -24.67 -7.75 -2.98
C ARG A 26 -24.59 -7.74 -4.51
N TYR A 27 -23.77 -8.61 -5.08
CA TYR A 27 -23.54 -8.69 -6.52
C TYR A 27 -24.04 -10.01 -7.08
N ASN A 28 -24.56 -10.00 -8.29
CA ASN A 28 -25.08 -11.19 -8.97
C ASN A 28 -23.95 -12.18 -9.37
N THR A 29 -22.73 -11.67 -9.57
CA THR A 29 -21.56 -12.49 -9.85
C THR A 29 -20.98 -13.01 -8.53
N PRO A 30 -20.77 -14.33 -8.38
CA PRO A 30 -20.19 -14.87 -7.16
C PRO A 30 -18.77 -14.32 -6.92
N GLY A 31 -18.56 -13.71 -5.75
CA GLY A 31 -17.23 -13.34 -5.26
C GLY A 31 -16.50 -14.54 -4.62
N ALA A 32 -15.27 -14.31 -4.18
CA ALA A 32 -14.42 -15.34 -3.59
C ALA A 32 -15.06 -16.03 -2.35
N TYR A 33 -15.77 -15.27 -1.51
CA TYR A 33 -16.43 -15.82 -0.31
C TYR A 33 -17.58 -16.76 -0.65
N GLN A 34 -18.18 -16.61 -1.81
CA GLN A 34 -19.38 -17.36 -2.19
C GLN A 34 -19.07 -18.65 -2.94
N SER A 35 -17.97 -18.69 -3.69
CA SER A 35 -17.64 -19.83 -4.55
C SER A 35 -16.14 -19.97 -4.80
N GLU A 36 -15.64 -21.18 -4.63
CA GLU A 36 -14.27 -21.55 -5.03
C GLU A 36 -14.06 -21.46 -6.55
N ASN A 37 -15.13 -21.46 -7.34
CA ASN A 37 -15.08 -21.24 -8.79
C ASN A 37 -15.10 -19.77 -9.18
N SER A 38 -15.12 -18.84 -8.20
CA SER A 38 -14.97 -17.40 -8.50
C SER A 38 -13.61 -17.13 -9.12
N PRO A 39 -13.51 -16.27 -10.15
CA PRO A 39 -12.23 -15.85 -10.73
C PRO A 39 -11.33 -15.13 -9.72
N TYR A 40 -11.88 -14.69 -8.60
CA TYR A 40 -11.19 -13.98 -7.54
C TYR A 40 -10.82 -14.87 -6.35
N TYR A 41 -11.21 -16.17 -6.35
CA TYR A 41 -11.00 -17.04 -5.19
C TYR A 41 -9.54 -17.17 -4.81
N SER A 42 -8.67 -17.32 -5.80
CA SER A 42 -7.22 -17.45 -5.61
C SER A 42 -6.52 -16.17 -5.11
N TRP A 43 -7.21 -15.05 -5.04
CA TRP A 43 -6.68 -13.80 -4.49
C TRP A 43 -6.63 -13.82 -2.97
N TYR A 44 -7.35 -14.75 -2.31
CA TYR A 44 -7.54 -14.78 -0.86
C TYR A 44 -7.14 -16.13 -0.28
N HIS A 45 -6.67 -16.11 0.96
CA HIS A 45 -6.38 -17.33 1.71
C HIS A 45 -7.60 -17.75 2.54
N PHE A 46 -8.08 -18.98 2.29
CA PHE A 46 -9.16 -19.60 3.05
C PHE A 46 -8.65 -20.82 3.80
N TRP A 47 -9.09 -21.03 5.07
CA TRP A 47 -8.71 -22.17 5.91
C TRP A 47 -9.82 -23.23 6.06
N GLY A 48 -10.80 -23.22 5.20
CA GLY A 48 -12.01 -24.04 5.30
C GLY A 48 -13.14 -23.32 6.05
N ASN A 49 -14.36 -23.89 5.99
CA ASN A 49 -15.55 -23.31 6.62
C ASN A 49 -15.77 -21.81 6.39
N LYS A 50 -15.28 -21.28 5.28
CA LYS A 50 -15.32 -19.84 4.95
C LYS A 50 -14.57 -18.94 5.93
N GLU A 51 -13.62 -19.48 6.69
CA GLU A 51 -12.64 -18.69 7.41
C GLU A 51 -11.57 -18.21 6.44
N TYR A 52 -11.13 -16.98 6.57
CA TYR A 52 -10.20 -16.34 5.65
C TYR A 52 -9.28 -15.36 6.37
N GLU A 53 -8.14 -15.11 5.74
CA GLU A 53 -7.20 -14.12 6.21
C GLU A 53 -7.79 -12.71 6.07
N SER A 54 -7.63 -11.91 7.13
CA SER A 54 -8.09 -10.53 7.14
C SER A 54 -7.05 -9.63 7.80
N TRP A 55 -7.01 -8.39 7.34
CA TRP A 55 -6.08 -7.40 7.85
C TRP A 55 -6.28 -7.19 9.35
N TRP A 56 -5.27 -7.57 10.13
CA TRP A 56 -5.27 -7.55 11.60
C TRP A 56 -6.49 -8.22 12.26
N GLY A 57 -7.07 -9.22 11.62
CA GLY A 57 -8.26 -9.92 12.13
C GLY A 57 -9.56 -9.15 11.96
N ILE A 58 -9.57 -8.07 11.19
CA ILE A 58 -10.77 -7.28 10.88
C ILE A 58 -11.51 -7.97 9.73
N ASP A 59 -12.60 -8.66 10.05
CA ASP A 59 -13.33 -9.54 9.12
C ASP A 59 -13.99 -8.81 7.93
N THR A 60 -14.07 -7.48 7.98
CA THR A 60 -14.55 -6.67 6.86
C THR A 60 -13.45 -6.28 5.88
N LEU A 61 -12.19 -6.64 6.16
CA LEU A 61 -11.01 -6.32 5.37
C LEU A 61 -10.23 -7.61 5.00
N PRO A 62 -10.76 -8.46 4.10
CA PRO A 62 -10.06 -9.67 3.66
C PRO A 62 -8.74 -9.31 2.96
N ASN A 63 -7.64 -9.92 3.42
CA ASN A 63 -6.33 -9.80 2.80
C ASN A 63 -6.31 -10.45 1.43
N VAL A 64 -5.53 -9.87 0.53
CA VAL A 64 -5.22 -10.46 -0.77
C VAL A 64 -3.78 -10.98 -0.78
N ASP A 65 -3.52 -11.94 -1.64
CA ASP A 65 -2.17 -12.36 -2.02
C ASP A 65 -1.70 -11.45 -3.16
N GLU A 66 -0.91 -10.44 -2.84
CA GLU A 66 -0.41 -9.46 -3.81
C GLU A 66 0.52 -10.11 -4.84
N ASN A 67 1.15 -11.24 -4.51
CA ASN A 67 1.97 -12.02 -5.43
C ASN A 67 1.15 -12.96 -6.33
N ASN A 68 -0.15 -13.05 -6.12
CA ASN A 68 -1.00 -13.81 -7.02
C ASN A 68 -0.96 -13.21 -8.43
N PRO A 69 -0.56 -13.98 -9.48
CA PRO A 69 -0.35 -13.42 -10.81
C PRO A 69 -1.57 -12.74 -11.41
N SER A 70 -2.79 -13.23 -11.09
CA SER A 70 -4.02 -12.62 -11.61
C SER A 70 -4.35 -11.33 -10.87
N TYR A 71 -4.05 -11.23 -9.57
CA TYR A 71 -4.19 -9.99 -8.81
C TYR A 71 -3.16 -8.95 -9.23
N THR A 72 -1.87 -9.33 -9.29
CA THR A 72 -0.81 -8.44 -9.77
C THR A 72 -1.12 -7.91 -11.18
N LYS A 73 -1.58 -8.77 -12.08
CA LYS A 73 -2.01 -8.36 -13.42
C LYS A 73 -3.19 -7.40 -13.38
N TYR A 74 -4.16 -7.63 -12.49
CA TYR A 74 -5.34 -6.75 -12.35
C TYR A 74 -4.94 -5.35 -11.84
N ILE A 75 -3.96 -5.26 -10.94
CA ILE A 75 -3.48 -3.98 -10.41
C ILE A 75 -2.47 -3.33 -11.37
N CYS A 76 -1.39 -4.05 -11.72
CA CYS A 76 -0.20 -3.50 -12.39
C CYS A 76 -0.13 -3.81 -13.89
N GLY A 77 -1.03 -4.64 -14.44
CA GLY A 77 -0.99 -5.01 -15.87
C GLY A 77 -1.47 -3.89 -16.78
N ASP A 78 -1.24 -4.08 -18.08
CA ASP A 78 -1.84 -3.23 -19.11
C ASP A 78 -3.37 -3.31 -18.99
N ASP A 79 -4.03 -2.16 -19.07
CA ASP A 79 -5.46 -1.98 -18.77
C ASP A 79 -5.85 -2.29 -17.31
N GLY A 80 -4.89 -2.44 -16.41
CA GLY A 80 -5.11 -2.64 -14.98
C GLY A 80 -5.53 -1.37 -14.24
N VAL A 81 -5.70 -1.50 -12.92
CA VAL A 81 -6.16 -0.37 -12.07
C VAL A 81 -5.20 0.82 -12.15
N LEU A 82 -3.89 0.57 -12.03
CA LEU A 82 -2.89 1.64 -12.09
C LEU A 82 -2.87 2.30 -13.47
N ASP A 83 -2.87 1.48 -14.52
CA ASP A 83 -2.85 1.94 -15.91
C ASP A 83 -4.05 2.85 -16.20
N TYR A 84 -5.24 2.44 -15.80
CA TYR A 84 -6.46 3.22 -15.96
C TYR A 84 -6.35 4.63 -15.36
N TRP A 85 -5.98 4.72 -14.07
CA TRP A 85 -5.93 6.01 -13.38
C TRP A 85 -4.75 6.89 -13.83
N MET A 86 -3.61 6.28 -14.16
CA MET A 86 -2.47 7.01 -14.71
C MET A 86 -2.79 7.61 -16.08
N SER A 87 -3.52 6.87 -16.94
CA SER A 87 -3.97 7.38 -18.24
C SER A 87 -4.93 8.58 -18.12
N LEU A 88 -5.67 8.68 -17.03
CA LEU A 88 -6.53 9.83 -16.70
C LEU A 88 -5.78 11.02 -16.10
N GLY A 89 -4.46 10.90 -15.90
CA GLY A 89 -3.61 12.00 -15.45
C GLY A 89 -3.36 12.05 -13.95
N ALA A 90 -3.53 10.95 -13.21
CA ALA A 90 -3.08 10.88 -11.83
C ALA A 90 -1.58 11.21 -11.74
N ALA A 91 -1.18 11.92 -10.68
CA ALA A 91 0.22 12.31 -10.46
C ALA A 91 1.03 11.21 -9.75
N GLY A 92 0.38 10.18 -9.26
CA GLY A 92 1.01 9.06 -8.57
C GLY A 92 0.09 8.42 -7.55
N TYR A 93 0.70 7.65 -6.64
CA TYR A 93 0.00 6.90 -5.61
C TYR A 93 0.63 7.08 -4.23
N ARG A 94 -0.21 7.19 -3.21
CA ARG A 94 0.13 6.90 -1.81
C ARG A 94 -0.30 5.47 -1.54
N LEU A 95 0.61 4.64 -1.05
CA LEU A 95 0.35 3.24 -0.77
C LEU A 95 0.00 3.05 0.69
N ASP A 96 -1.21 2.57 0.94
CA ASP A 96 -1.67 2.17 2.27
C ASP A 96 -0.84 1.01 2.79
N VAL A 97 -0.45 1.09 4.08
CA VAL A 97 0.34 0.08 4.80
C VAL A 97 1.43 -0.58 3.93
N ALA A 98 2.36 0.21 3.44
CA ALA A 98 3.40 -0.28 2.51
C ALA A 98 4.23 -1.46 3.07
N ASP A 99 4.30 -1.62 4.41
CA ASP A 99 4.94 -2.75 5.07
C ASP A 99 4.25 -4.09 4.78
N GLU A 100 2.95 -4.09 4.51
CA GLU A 100 2.17 -5.28 4.16
C GLU A 100 2.38 -5.72 2.69
N LEU A 101 2.92 -4.83 1.84
CA LEU A 101 3.12 -5.11 0.43
C LEU A 101 4.49 -5.77 0.20
N PRO A 102 4.55 -6.92 -0.50
CA PRO A 102 5.82 -7.57 -0.86
C PRO A 102 6.69 -6.69 -1.77
N ASP A 103 8.02 -6.85 -1.67
CA ASP A 103 8.96 -6.08 -2.49
C ASP A 103 8.72 -6.27 -4.00
N GLU A 104 8.42 -7.49 -4.44
CA GLU A 104 8.12 -7.77 -5.86
C GLU A 104 6.88 -7.02 -6.34
N PHE A 105 5.85 -6.92 -5.49
CA PHE A 105 4.64 -6.16 -5.83
C PHE A 105 4.95 -4.66 -5.92
N LEU A 106 5.73 -4.11 -4.99
CA LEU A 106 6.14 -2.70 -5.02
C LEU A 106 6.99 -2.37 -6.26
N ASP A 107 7.88 -3.27 -6.68
CA ASP A 107 8.69 -3.12 -7.89
C ASP A 107 7.83 -3.09 -9.16
N ASN A 108 6.87 -3.99 -9.25
CA ASN A 108 5.92 -4.04 -10.36
C ASN A 108 5.06 -2.77 -10.40
N LEU A 109 4.59 -2.32 -9.23
CA LEU A 109 3.80 -1.09 -9.10
C LEU A 109 4.61 0.13 -9.56
N ARG A 110 5.85 0.29 -9.06
CA ARG A 110 6.72 1.37 -9.48
C ARG A 110 6.93 1.36 -10.99
N THR A 111 7.24 0.21 -11.56
CA THR A 111 7.45 0.06 -13.00
C THR A 111 6.22 0.52 -13.78
N CYS A 112 5.03 0.13 -13.35
CA CYS A 112 3.77 0.55 -13.97
C CYS A 112 3.56 2.07 -13.89
N VAL A 113 3.80 2.68 -12.73
CA VAL A 113 3.62 4.13 -12.54
C VAL A 113 4.65 4.93 -13.34
N LYS A 114 5.92 4.55 -13.27
CA LYS A 114 7.03 5.27 -13.92
C LYS A 114 7.03 5.16 -15.46
N LYS A 115 6.37 4.15 -16.04
CA LYS A 115 6.23 4.09 -17.51
C LYS A 115 5.48 5.29 -18.11
N TYR A 116 4.67 5.99 -17.31
CA TYR A 116 3.93 7.18 -17.76
C TYR A 116 4.77 8.44 -17.72
N ASP A 117 5.56 8.61 -16.67
CA ASP A 117 6.45 9.74 -16.47
C ASP A 117 7.31 9.44 -15.22
N GLU A 118 8.62 9.66 -15.31
CA GLU A 118 9.55 9.49 -14.18
C GLU A 118 9.23 10.42 -12.99
N GLU A 119 8.59 11.57 -13.26
CA GLU A 119 8.15 12.52 -12.23
C GLU A 119 6.89 12.08 -11.47
N LYS A 120 6.22 11.00 -11.87
CA LYS A 120 5.10 10.43 -11.13
C LYS A 120 5.57 9.89 -9.78
N ILE A 121 4.79 10.12 -8.73
CA ILE A 121 5.21 9.89 -7.35
C ILE A 121 4.61 8.59 -6.80
N VAL A 122 5.44 7.81 -6.11
CA VAL A 122 5.02 6.66 -5.30
C VAL A 122 5.45 6.91 -3.86
N ILE A 123 4.47 7.13 -2.97
CA ILE A 123 4.70 7.41 -1.54
C ILE A 123 4.18 6.22 -0.73
N GLY A 124 5.00 5.64 0.14
CA GLY A 124 4.57 4.57 1.04
C GLY A 124 4.10 5.07 2.40
N GLU A 125 3.06 4.47 2.95
CA GLU A 125 2.75 4.62 4.36
C GLU A 125 3.59 3.63 5.17
N VAL A 126 4.55 4.18 5.92
CA VAL A 126 5.38 3.46 6.89
C VAL A 126 5.31 4.21 8.21
N TRP A 127 4.87 3.55 9.27
CA TRP A 127 4.54 4.24 10.54
C TRP A 127 5.76 4.57 11.40
N GLU A 128 6.88 3.89 11.16
CA GLU A 128 8.12 4.10 11.89
C GLU A 128 9.20 4.70 10.97
N ASP A 129 10.46 4.63 11.44
CA ASP A 129 11.62 5.00 10.65
C ASP A 129 11.81 4.02 9.47
N ALA A 130 11.62 4.51 8.27
CA ALA A 130 11.71 3.73 7.04
C ALA A 130 13.15 3.55 6.52
N SER A 131 14.12 4.29 7.05
CA SER A 131 15.51 4.27 6.58
C SER A 131 16.22 2.94 6.87
N ASN A 132 15.77 2.22 7.90
CA ASN A 132 16.33 0.93 8.32
C ASN A 132 15.24 -0.06 8.73
N LYS A 133 14.10 -0.01 8.07
CA LYS A 133 12.92 -0.83 8.39
C LYS A 133 13.15 -2.30 8.07
N GLU A 134 12.76 -3.16 8.99
CA GLU A 134 12.56 -4.58 8.78
C GLU A 134 11.08 -4.89 8.97
N ALA A 135 10.47 -5.52 7.99
CA ALA A 135 9.08 -5.97 8.04
C ALA A 135 8.99 -7.41 7.53
N TYR A 136 8.28 -8.27 8.25
CA TYR A 136 8.11 -9.70 7.92
C TYR A 136 9.43 -10.45 7.72
N GLY A 137 10.49 -10.07 8.47
CA GLY A 137 11.81 -10.68 8.38
C GLY A 137 12.63 -10.26 7.16
N VAL A 138 12.17 -9.25 6.42
CA VAL A 138 12.87 -8.69 5.26
C VAL A 138 13.29 -7.25 5.56
N LYS A 139 14.58 -6.96 5.34
CA LYS A 139 15.06 -5.57 5.37
C LYS A 139 14.54 -4.84 4.15
N ARG A 140 13.72 -3.82 4.40
CA ARG A 140 13.04 -3.08 3.34
C ARG A 140 13.97 -2.06 2.69
N ARG A 141 13.77 -1.83 1.39
CA ARG A 141 14.60 -0.95 0.56
C ARG A 141 13.84 0.25 0.00
N TYR A 142 12.86 0.72 0.76
CA TYR A 142 11.92 1.77 0.34
C TYR A 142 12.57 3.01 -0.23
N LEU A 143 13.69 3.46 0.36
CA LEU A 143 14.32 4.75 0.09
C LEU A 143 15.63 4.65 -0.71
N LEU A 144 15.90 3.51 -1.35
CA LEU A 144 17.11 3.31 -2.15
C LEU A 144 17.00 3.85 -3.60
N GLY A 145 15.85 4.43 -3.95
CA GLY A 145 15.62 5.08 -5.25
C GLY A 145 14.98 4.18 -6.32
N ASP A 146 14.78 2.91 -6.04
CA ASP A 146 14.29 1.91 -6.98
C ASP A 146 12.92 1.32 -6.63
N GLN A 147 12.31 1.73 -5.49
CA GLN A 147 11.02 1.21 -5.04
C GLN A 147 10.01 2.33 -4.73
N LEU A 148 10.21 3.14 -3.70
CA LEU A 148 9.40 4.31 -3.40
C LEU A 148 10.18 5.59 -3.66
N ASP A 149 9.48 6.67 -3.98
CA ASP A 149 10.10 8.01 -4.07
C ASP A 149 10.16 8.68 -2.70
N SER A 150 9.25 8.32 -1.80
CA SER A 150 9.17 8.87 -0.45
C SER A 150 8.32 7.98 0.45
N VAL A 151 8.32 8.28 1.73
CA VAL A 151 7.40 7.71 2.72
C VAL A 151 6.70 8.81 3.51
N MET A 152 5.56 8.50 4.09
CA MET A 152 4.88 9.38 5.04
C MET A 152 5.75 9.53 6.29
N ASN A 153 6.11 10.77 6.64
CA ASN A 153 7.08 11.03 7.70
C ASN A 153 6.42 11.01 9.11
N TYR A 154 6.07 9.82 9.59
CA TYR A 154 5.52 9.63 10.94
C TYR A 154 6.49 10.02 12.06
N PRO A 155 7.82 9.76 11.97
CA PRO A 155 8.77 10.25 12.98
C PRO A 155 8.75 11.77 13.14
N PHE A 156 8.66 12.53 12.03
CA PHE A 156 8.52 13.99 12.10
C PHE A 156 7.18 14.41 12.72
N ARG A 157 6.08 13.74 12.30
CA ARG A 157 4.76 14.00 12.87
C ARG A 157 4.75 13.83 14.39
N GLU A 158 5.34 12.76 14.89
CA GLU A 158 5.43 12.51 16.32
C GLU A 158 6.28 13.58 17.03
N ALA A 159 7.43 13.92 16.46
CA ALA A 159 8.32 14.94 17.01
C ALA A 159 7.63 16.30 17.14
N ILE A 160 6.94 16.76 16.08
CA ILE A 160 6.25 18.06 16.10
C ILE A 160 5.07 18.09 17.06
N ILE A 161 4.29 16.99 17.14
CA ILE A 161 3.17 16.90 18.06
C ILE A 161 3.67 16.92 19.53
N ALA A 162 4.75 16.19 19.84
CA ALA A 162 5.35 16.18 21.17
C ALA A 162 5.86 17.57 21.56
N TYR A 163 6.57 18.25 20.64
CA TYR A 163 7.01 19.63 20.84
C TYR A 163 5.85 20.59 21.13
N MET A 164 4.77 20.50 20.33
CA MET A 164 3.59 21.35 20.53
C MET A 164 2.85 21.06 21.85
N LYS A 165 3.06 19.87 22.44
CA LYS A 165 2.55 19.48 23.76
C LYS A 165 3.50 19.84 24.91
N GLY A 166 4.60 20.53 24.65
CA GLY A 166 5.52 21.05 25.67
C GLY A 166 6.83 20.26 25.84
N GLU A 167 7.17 19.35 24.92
CA GLU A 167 8.51 18.76 24.90
C GLU A 167 9.57 19.81 24.62
N ALA A 168 10.78 19.64 25.17
CA ALA A 168 11.87 20.62 25.01
C ALA A 168 12.28 20.76 23.53
N ALA A 169 12.56 22.01 23.11
CA ALA A 169 13.03 22.30 21.75
C ALA A 169 14.34 21.56 21.38
N THR A 170 15.17 21.28 22.36
CA THR A 170 16.39 20.48 22.17
C THR A 170 16.06 19.03 21.76
N THR A 171 15.08 18.42 22.40
CA THR A 171 14.63 17.06 22.07
C THR A 171 14.01 17.02 20.68
N PHE A 172 13.19 18.02 20.33
CA PHE A 172 12.64 18.13 18.97
C PHE A 172 13.76 18.24 17.93
N ARG A 173 14.75 19.14 18.14
CA ARG A 173 15.91 19.28 17.28
C ARG A 173 16.63 17.94 17.09
N ASP A 174 16.91 17.24 18.17
CA ASP A 174 17.68 15.98 18.13
C ASP A 174 16.94 14.89 17.34
N ARG A 175 15.61 14.79 17.48
CA ARG A 175 14.80 13.91 16.65
C ARG A 175 14.82 14.27 15.17
N ILE A 176 14.80 15.57 14.83
CA ILE A 176 14.89 16.02 13.43
C ILE A 176 16.28 15.71 12.86
N MET A 177 17.34 15.90 13.63
CA MET A 177 18.68 15.56 13.19
C MET A 177 18.84 14.08 12.85
N VAL A 178 18.26 13.18 13.65
CA VAL A 178 18.23 11.73 13.33
C VAL A 178 17.56 11.43 11.98
N ILE A 179 16.45 12.12 11.68
CA ILE A 179 15.79 11.97 10.38
C ILE A 179 16.72 12.43 9.26
N LEU A 180 17.30 13.64 9.38
CA LEU A 180 18.17 14.21 8.36
C LEU A 180 19.48 13.40 8.14
N GLU A 181 19.96 12.69 9.16
CA GLU A 181 21.16 11.85 9.07
C GLU A 181 20.89 10.50 8.41
N ASN A 182 19.66 9.97 8.50
CA ASN A 182 19.32 8.61 8.07
C ASN A 182 18.59 8.56 6.72
N TYR A 183 17.94 9.63 6.30
CA TYR A 183 17.20 9.66 5.04
C TYR A 183 18.04 10.26 3.91
N PRO A 184 17.95 9.71 2.69
CA PRO A 184 18.68 10.21 1.52
C PRO A 184 18.22 11.60 1.06
#